data_d8f2c838e724ec44dfc420983ae84022
#
_entry.id   d8f2c838e724ec44dfc420983ae84022
#
_cell.length_a   1.000
_cell.length_b   1.000
_cell.length_c   1.000
_cell.angle_alpha   90.00
_cell.angle_beta   90.00
_cell.angle_gamma   90.00
#
_symmetry.space_group_name_H-M   'P 1'
#
loop_
_entity.id
_entity.type
_entity.pdbx_description
1 polymer ?
#
loop_
_entity_poly.entity_id
_entity_poly.type
_entity_poly.pdbx_seq_one_letter_code
_entity_poly.pdbx_strand_id
1 'polypeptide(L)'
;DYNLVDTFIAELHAEKGLSQSSLKKYVVLIRKVLKEAERDGAIDHIPTLPTIKRTETPRPWFSPEQYALLLQTCRDLRDNPPERSEFDFGELYDFIVFMVHSFLRPSEWKLLQNRHVRTFNDDGIEQLVLSVPNSKTKNARGSIDSTTTEVAADLYHSKILPRHDAPNDYLFFNEIKDRTYVGDRVSKMFKVLVQKAGLERDAYGQAHTTYSLRHSSLCFQILKTGGNDLFGLAKNARTSVLMLE
;
A
#
# COMPACT_ATOMS: atom_id res chain seq x y z
N ASP A 1 -35.65 12.71 2.73
CA ASP A 1 -35.65 13.65 3.84
C ASP A 1 -34.32 13.53 4.57
N TYR A 2 -33.74 14.68 5.02
CA TYR A 2 -32.47 14.76 5.75
C TYR A 2 -32.47 13.88 6.99
N ASN A 3 -33.50 13.98 7.81
CA ASN A 3 -33.59 13.26 9.09
C ASN A 3 -33.56 11.74 8.91
N LEU A 4 -34.19 11.22 7.87
CA LEU A 4 -34.18 9.79 7.58
C LEU A 4 -32.74 9.31 7.24
N VAL A 5 -32.00 10.06 6.45
CA VAL A 5 -30.63 9.71 6.09
C VAL A 5 -29.70 9.86 7.30
N ASP A 6 -29.86 10.90 8.10
CA ASP A 6 -29.07 11.12 9.31
C ASP A 6 -29.27 10.00 10.34
N THR A 7 -30.55 9.62 10.60
CA THR A 7 -30.89 8.49 11.47
C THR A 7 -30.29 7.19 10.96
N PHE A 8 -30.41 6.88 9.66
CA PHE A 8 -29.82 5.69 9.06
C PHE A 8 -28.29 5.64 9.22
N ILE A 9 -27.61 6.77 9.05
CA ILE A 9 -26.14 6.85 9.25
C ILE A 9 -25.78 6.67 10.71
N ALA A 10 -26.56 7.22 11.66
CA ALA A 10 -26.34 7.06 13.08
C ALA A 10 -26.55 5.59 13.51
N GLU A 11 -27.58 4.92 13.03
CA GLU A 11 -27.83 3.49 13.25
C GLU A 11 -26.69 2.61 12.71
N LEU A 12 -26.21 2.87 11.48
CA LEU A 12 -25.07 2.15 10.94
C LEU A 12 -23.79 2.31 11.78
N HIS A 13 -23.60 3.47 12.39
CA HIS A 13 -22.49 3.69 13.31
C HIS A 13 -22.69 2.91 14.62
N ALA A 14 -23.87 3.01 15.22
CA ALA A 14 -24.19 2.38 16.50
C ALA A 14 -24.19 0.85 16.42
N GLU A 15 -24.83 0.27 15.40
CA GLU A 15 -24.99 -1.18 15.30
C GLU A 15 -23.76 -1.90 14.74
N LYS A 16 -23.08 -1.29 13.75
CA LYS A 16 -21.98 -1.93 13.00
C LYS A 16 -20.61 -1.39 13.33
N GLY A 17 -20.50 -0.35 14.18
CA GLY A 17 -19.22 0.26 14.53
C GLY A 17 -18.44 0.80 13.32
N LEU A 18 -19.13 1.24 12.26
CA LEU A 18 -18.49 1.66 11.03
C LEU A 18 -17.67 2.94 11.24
N SER A 19 -16.47 2.97 10.65
CA SER A 19 -15.63 4.16 10.65
C SER A 19 -16.29 5.31 9.91
N GLN A 20 -15.96 6.56 10.26
CA GLN A 20 -16.45 7.76 9.58
C GLN A 20 -16.16 7.75 8.07
N SER A 21 -15.01 7.20 7.67
CA SER A 21 -14.66 7.01 6.26
C SER A 21 -15.62 6.04 5.54
N SER A 22 -16.07 4.99 6.23
CA SER A 22 -17.07 4.06 5.70
C SER A 22 -18.44 4.71 5.61
N LEU A 23 -18.89 5.41 6.66
CA LEU A 23 -20.17 6.15 6.67
C LEU A 23 -20.22 7.18 5.54
N LYS A 24 -19.13 7.92 5.29
CA LYS A 24 -19.04 8.85 4.16
C LYS A 24 -19.29 8.17 2.80
N LYS A 25 -18.86 6.92 2.61
CA LYS A 25 -19.15 6.17 1.38
C LYS A 25 -20.63 5.86 1.22
N TYR A 26 -21.35 5.58 2.31
CA TYR A 26 -22.80 5.40 2.27
C TYR A 26 -23.51 6.70 1.86
N VAL A 27 -23.13 7.84 2.43
CA VAL A 27 -23.69 9.15 2.02
C VAL A 27 -23.41 9.44 0.54
N VAL A 28 -22.21 9.11 0.04
CA VAL A 28 -21.89 9.26 -1.41
C VAL A 28 -22.73 8.33 -2.26
N LEU A 29 -22.98 7.09 -1.82
CA LEU A 29 -23.84 6.15 -2.55
C LEU A 29 -25.30 6.62 -2.58
N ILE A 30 -25.84 7.05 -1.44
CA ILE A 30 -27.19 7.62 -1.35
C ILE A 30 -27.32 8.81 -2.29
N ARG A 31 -26.33 9.72 -2.31
CA ARG A 31 -26.34 10.88 -3.23
C ARG A 31 -26.39 10.45 -4.68
N LYS A 32 -25.68 9.39 -5.08
CA LYS A 32 -25.70 8.87 -6.45
C LYS A 32 -27.10 8.34 -6.81
N VAL A 33 -27.72 7.56 -5.92
CA VAL A 33 -29.07 7.04 -6.14
C VAL A 33 -30.07 8.17 -6.27
N LEU A 34 -30.01 9.18 -5.40
CA LEU A 34 -30.92 10.35 -5.47
C LEU A 34 -30.70 11.17 -6.73
N LYS A 35 -29.46 11.29 -7.24
CA LYS A 35 -29.20 11.94 -8.54
C LYS A 35 -29.85 11.22 -9.71
N GLU A 36 -29.83 9.89 -9.70
CA GLU A 36 -30.53 9.13 -10.74
C GLU A 36 -32.05 9.31 -10.63
N ALA A 37 -32.61 9.25 -9.40
CA ALA A 37 -34.05 9.47 -9.18
C ALA A 37 -34.51 10.88 -9.61
N GLU A 38 -33.70 11.93 -9.39
CA GLU A 38 -33.97 13.29 -9.86
C GLU A 38 -33.92 13.36 -11.41
N ARG A 39 -32.91 12.73 -12.03
CA ARG A 39 -32.79 12.66 -13.48
C ARG A 39 -33.97 11.96 -14.14
N ASP A 40 -34.47 10.90 -13.51
CA ASP A 40 -35.60 10.10 -14.02
C ASP A 40 -36.96 10.72 -13.64
N GLY A 41 -36.98 11.90 -13.00
CA GLY A 41 -38.19 12.60 -12.59
C GLY A 41 -38.96 11.95 -11.44
N ALA A 42 -38.34 11.01 -10.72
CA ALA A 42 -38.96 10.36 -9.55
C ALA A 42 -38.96 11.26 -8.31
N ILE A 43 -38.08 12.26 -8.26
CA ILE A 43 -38.03 13.32 -7.26
C ILE A 43 -37.72 14.66 -7.92
N ASP A 44 -38.25 15.75 -7.38
CA ASP A 44 -38.06 17.09 -7.94
C ASP A 44 -36.70 17.69 -7.57
N HIS A 45 -36.12 17.31 -6.45
CA HIS A 45 -34.81 17.79 -5.98
C HIS A 45 -34.15 16.81 -5.00
N ILE A 46 -32.85 16.89 -4.97
CA ILE A 46 -32.05 16.10 -3.99
C ILE A 46 -32.10 16.80 -2.63
N PRO A 47 -32.56 16.12 -1.55
CA PRO A 47 -32.51 16.70 -0.22
C PRO A 47 -31.07 16.93 0.26
N THR A 48 -30.88 17.90 1.15
CA THR A 48 -29.60 18.09 1.84
C THR A 48 -29.22 16.78 2.53
N LEU A 49 -27.96 16.35 2.40
CA LEU A 49 -27.44 15.12 3.00
C LEU A 49 -26.51 15.46 4.15
N PRO A 50 -26.45 14.61 5.21
CA PRO A 50 -25.56 14.83 6.32
C PRO A 50 -24.10 14.87 5.89
N THR A 51 -23.32 15.76 6.51
CA THR A 51 -21.88 15.90 6.31
C THR A 51 -21.12 15.12 7.37
N ILE A 52 -20.42 14.08 6.95
CA ILE A 52 -19.56 13.31 7.84
C ILE A 52 -18.20 14.01 7.95
N LYS A 53 -17.90 14.56 9.12
CA LYS A 53 -16.57 15.11 9.42
C LYS A 53 -15.58 13.95 9.48
N ARG A 54 -14.49 14.04 8.75
CA ARG A 54 -13.41 13.06 8.80
C ARG A 54 -12.41 13.50 9.86
N THR A 55 -12.18 12.67 10.86
CA THR A 55 -10.99 12.79 11.71
C THR A 55 -9.84 12.17 10.93
N GLU A 56 -8.85 12.97 10.56
CA GLU A 56 -7.64 12.44 9.94
C GLU A 56 -6.75 11.87 11.03
N THR A 57 -6.53 10.58 10.96
CA THR A 57 -5.53 9.90 11.78
C THR A 57 -4.32 9.63 10.89
N PRO A 58 -3.09 10.01 11.34
CA PRO A 58 -1.87 9.66 10.63
C PRO A 58 -1.83 8.15 10.37
N ARG A 59 -1.33 7.77 9.23
CA ARG A 59 -1.19 6.35 8.92
C ARG A 59 0.09 5.81 9.55
N PRO A 60 0.06 4.57 10.09
CA PRO A 60 1.22 3.98 10.74
C PRO A 60 2.37 3.78 9.75
N TRP A 61 3.56 4.09 10.19
CA TRP A 61 4.82 3.83 9.50
C TRP A 61 5.84 3.33 10.54
N PHE A 62 6.87 2.64 10.09
CA PHE A 62 7.93 2.16 10.96
C PHE A 62 9.02 3.23 11.07
N SER A 63 9.45 3.57 12.29
CA SER A 63 10.68 4.36 12.46
C SER A 63 11.89 3.57 11.93
N PRO A 64 13.05 4.21 11.71
CA PRO A 64 14.27 3.49 11.33
C PRO A 64 14.61 2.35 12.27
N GLU A 65 14.45 2.53 13.59
CA GLU A 65 14.71 1.52 14.63
C GLU A 65 13.70 0.39 14.56
N GLN A 66 12.41 0.70 14.40
CA GLN A 66 11.33 -0.28 14.23
C GLN A 66 11.52 -1.07 12.92
N TYR A 67 11.95 -0.42 11.85
CA TYR A 67 12.24 -1.08 10.59
C TYR A 67 13.44 -2.03 10.73
N ALA A 68 14.50 -1.62 11.39
CA ALA A 68 15.64 -2.50 11.68
C ALA A 68 15.23 -3.72 12.52
N LEU A 69 14.40 -3.53 13.55
CA LEU A 69 13.83 -4.62 14.36
C LEU A 69 12.95 -5.55 13.52
N LEU A 70 12.10 -5.01 12.67
CA LEU A 70 11.25 -5.79 11.76
C LEU A 70 12.09 -6.70 10.84
N LEU A 71 13.16 -6.14 10.24
CA LEU A 71 14.08 -6.89 9.39
C LEU A 71 14.85 -7.96 10.17
N GLN A 72 15.32 -7.65 11.39
CA GLN A 72 16.00 -8.64 12.24
C GLN A 72 15.06 -9.79 12.60
N THR A 73 13.84 -9.47 13.06
CA THR A 73 12.82 -10.50 13.39
C THR A 73 12.47 -11.36 12.17
N CYS A 74 12.45 -10.77 10.96
CA CYS A 74 12.18 -11.52 9.73
C CYS A 74 13.32 -12.51 9.43
N ARG A 75 14.59 -12.11 9.66
CA ARG A 75 15.75 -13.02 9.54
C ARG A 75 15.69 -14.16 10.57
N ASP A 76 15.34 -13.84 11.80
CA ASP A 76 15.21 -14.85 12.86
C ASP A 76 14.13 -15.88 12.54
N LEU A 77 12.98 -15.43 11.96
CA LEU A 77 11.91 -16.32 11.49
C LEU A 77 12.31 -17.14 10.26
N ARG A 78 13.15 -16.61 9.38
CA ARG A 78 13.73 -17.36 8.26
C ARG A 78 14.63 -18.47 8.74
N ASP A 79 15.50 -18.18 9.72
CA ASP A 79 16.52 -19.10 10.22
C ASP A 79 15.92 -20.11 11.21
N ASN A 80 14.85 -19.73 11.91
CA ASN A 80 14.10 -20.54 12.87
C ASN A 80 12.59 -20.41 12.64
N PRO A 81 12.04 -20.99 11.56
CA PRO A 81 10.62 -20.86 11.24
C PRO A 81 9.76 -21.56 12.31
N PRO A 82 8.53 -21.06 12.57
CA PRO A 82 7.59 -21.74 13.44
C PRO A 82 7.31 -23.17 12.95
N GLU A 83 7.12 -24.12 13.88
CA GLU A 83 6.75 -25.50 13.54
C GLU A 83 5.54 -25.53 12.59
N ARG A 84 5.63 -26.33 11.52
CA ARG A 84 4.61 -26.46 10.48
C ARG A 84 4.31 -25.16 9.70
N SER A 85 5.21 -24.17 9.73
CA SER A 85 5.06 -22.97 8.91
C SER A 85 5.35 -23.30 7.45
N GLU A 86 4.38 -23.00 6.56
CA GLU A 86 4.57 -23.02 5.10
C GLU A 86 5.02 -21.65 4.56
N PHE A 87 5.37 -20.71 5.45
CA PHE A 87 5.74 -19.35 5.07
C PHE A 87 7.22 -19.25 4.72
N ASP A 88 7.51 -18.67 3.56
CA ASP A 88 8.87 -18.29 3.18
C ASP A 88 9.20 -16.89 3.73
N PHE A 89 9.83 -16.87 4.90
CA PHE A 89 10.27 -15.62 5.52
C PHE A 89 11.53 -15.03 4.84
N GLY A 90 12.26 -15.82 4.06
CA GLY A 90 13.37 -15.32 3.24
C GLY A 90 12.85 -14.44 2.11
N GLU A 91 11.86 -14.92 1.37
CA GLU A 91 11.23 -14.14 0.32
C GLU A 91 10.42 -12.97 0.88
N LEU A 92 9.81 -13.13 2.07
CA LEU A 92 9.15 -12.01 2.76
C LEU A 92 10.15 -10.91 3.14
N TYR A 93 11.36 -11.26 3.56
CA TYR A 93 12.42 -10.29 3.85
C TYR A 93 12.76 -9.46 2.61
N ASP A 94 13.02 -10.13 1.49
CA ASP A 94 13.33 -9.47 0.21
C ASP A 94 12.16 -8.58 -0.24
N PHE A 95 10.93 -9.07 -0.09
CA PHE A 95 9.71 -8.30 -0.36
C PHE A 95 9.62 -7.02 0.47
N ILE A 96 9.86 -7.10 1.79
CA ILE A 96 9.79 -5.95 2.70
C ILE A 96 10.83 -4.89 2.29
N VAL A 97 12.07 -5.30 2.04
CA VAL A 97 13.13 -4.38 1.61
C VAL A 97 12.75 -3.75 0.28
N PHE A 98 12.33 -4.54 -0.70
CA PHE A 98 11.93 -4.01 -2.01
C PHE A 98 10.77 -3.02 -1.91
N MET A 99 9.74 -3.32 -1.11
CA MET A 99 8.58 -2.44 -0.93
C MET A 99 8.94 -1.08 -0.31
N VAL A 100 9.86 -1.06 0.65
CA VAL A 100 10.34 0.20 1.28
C VAL A 100 11.19 1.02 0.30
N HIS A 101 11.84 0.39 -0.66
CA HIS A 101 12.76 1.05 -1.59
C HIS A 101 12.20 1.26 -3.01
N SER A 102 10.93 0.88 -3.26
CA SER A 102 10.28 0.99 -4.59
C SER A 102 9.09 1.94 -4.64
N PHE A 103 8.66 2.49 -3.52
CA PHE A 103 7.48 3.37 -3.42
C PHE A 103 6.18 2.75 -3.96
N LEU A 104 6.09 1.42 -4.08
CA LEU A 104 4.92 0.72 -4.58
C LEU A 104 3.76 0.71 -3.58
N ARG A 105 2.52 0.73 -4.08
CA ARG A 105 1.36 0.40 -3.26
C ARG A 105 1.26 -1.12 -3.06
N PRO A 106 0.70 -1.60 -1.94
CA PRO A 106 0.52 -3.04 -1.71
C PRO A 106 -0.29 -3.78 -2.78
N SER A 107 -1.07 -3.08 -3.58
CA SER A 107 -1.82 -3.67 -4.70
C SER A 107 -1.02 -3.77 -6.00
N GLU A 108 0.10 -3.05 -6.13
CA GLU A 108 0.84 -2.89 -7.39
C GLU A 108 1.86 -4.02 -7.61
N TRP A 109 2.56 -4.44 -6.56
CA TRP A 109 3.60 -5.46 -6.67
C TRP A 109 3.11 -6.82 -7.16
N LYS A 110 1.84 -7.15 -6.91
CA LYS A 110 1.29 -8.47 -7.22
C LYS A 110 1.37 -8.85 -8.71
N LEU A 111 1.30 -7.86 -9.59
CA LEU A 111 1.33 -8.05 -11.03
C LEU A 111 2.66 -7.64 -11.66
N LEU A 112 3.65 -7.26 -10.84
CA LEU A 112 4.95 -6.84 -11.32
C LEU A 112 5.77 -8.07 -11.74
N GLN A 113 6.24 -8.05 -12.99
CA GLN A 113 7.03 -9.11 -13.63
C GLN A 113 8.37 -8.55 -14.10
N ASN A 114 9.36 -9.37 -14.38
CA ASN A 114 10.68 -8.94 -14.84
C ASN A 114 10.61 -8.04 -16.09
N ARG A 115 9.70 -8.32 -17.03
CA ARG A 115 9.47 -7.47 -18.22
C ARG A 115 9.01 -6.03 -17.91
N HIS A 116 8.58 -5.76 -16.69
CA HIS A 116 8.16 -4.43 -16.24
C HIS A 116 9.31 -3.66 -15.56
N VAL A 117 10.49 -4.28 -15.44
CA VAL A 117 11.66 -3.73 -14.77
C VAL A 117 12.69 -3.35 -15.82
N ARG A 118 13.19 -2.13 -15.73
CA ARG A 118 14.34 -1.64 -16.53
C ARG A 118 15.38 -1.08 -15.59
N THR A 119 16.63 -1.41 -15.81
CA THR A 119 17.74 -0.80 -15.08
C THR A 119 18.01 0.59 -15.67
N PHE A 120 18.26 1.56 -14.80
CA PHE A 120 18.65 2.91 -15.13
C PHE A 120 19.87 3.28 -14.29
N ASN A 121 20.87 3.87 -14.92
CA ASN A 121 22.08 4.35 -14.24
C ASN A 121 22.15 5.86 -14.37
N ASP A 122 22.27 6.55 -13.24
CA ASP A 122 22.40 7.99 -13.13
C ASP A 122 23.67 8.32 -12.32
N ASP A 123 24.69 8.85 -12.99
CA ASP A 123 26.00 9.19 -12.40
C ASP A 123 26.61 8.08 -11.51
N GLY A 124 26.49 6.83 -11.96
CA GLY A 124 27.03 5.66 -11.26
C GLY A 124 26.11 5.09 -10.19
N ILE A 125 24.94 5.68 -9.96
CA ILE A 125 23.89 5.14 -9.07
C ILE A 125 22.92 4.32 -9.90
N GLU A 126 22.90 3.01 -9.67
CA GLU A 126 21.96 2.12 -10.33
C GLU A 126 20.59 2.15 -9.64
N GLN A 127 19.55 2.33 -10.43
CA GLN A 127 18.16 2.35 -10.00
C GLN A 127 17.30 1.49 -10.94
N LEU A 128 16.12 1.09 -10.53
CA LEU A 128 15.14 0.46 -11.39
C LEU A 128 14.05 1.44 -11.79
N VAL A 129 13.65 1.38 -13.06
CA VAL A 129 12.41 2.01 -13.53
C VAL A 129 11.36 0.92 -13.66
N LEU A 130 10.31 1.03 -12.87
CA LEU A 130 9.20 0.07 -12.78
C LEU A 130 8.01 0.57 -13.59
N SER A 131 7.66 -0.14 -14.66
CA SER A 131 6.43 0.11 -15.42
C SER A 131 5.25 -0.59 -14.73
N VAL A 132 4.62 0.10 -13.77
CA VAL A 132 3.63 -0.48 -12.85
C VAL A 132 2.31 -0.80 -13.56
N PRO A 133 1.96 -2.09 -13.77
CA PRO A 133 0.69 -2.45 -14.38
C PRO A 133 -0.48 -2.17 -13.44
N ASN A 134 -1.64 -1.81 -14.00
CA ASN A 134 -2.88 -1.62 -13.24
C ASN A 134 -2.80 -0.64 -12.05
N SER A 135 -1.91 0.36 -12.12
CA SER A 135 -1.87 1.42 -11.11
C SER A 135 -3.21 2.14 -11.02
N LYS A 136 -3.63 2.46 -9.78
CA LYS A 136 -4.89 3.18 -9.49
C LYS A 136 -4.97 4.56 -10.18
N THR A 137 -3.83 5.17 -10.44
CA THR A 137 -3.68 6.44 -11.15
C THR A 137 -3.22 6.20 -12.59
N LYS A 138 -4.05 5.57 -13.41
CA LYS A 138 -3.76 5.38 -14.83
C LYS A 138 -3.82 6.71 -15.56
N ASN A 139 -2.75 7.03 -16.32
CA ASN A 139 -2.85 7.99 -17.41
C ASN A 139 -3.39 7.28 -18.66
N ALA A 140 -3.63 8.02 -19.74
CA ALA A 140 -4.13 7.48 -21.01
C ALA A 140 -3.21 6.39 -21.63
N ARG A 141 -2.02 6.16 -21.11
CA ARG A 141 -1.05 5.16 -21.57
C ARG A 141 -1.07 3.85 -20.77
N GLY A 142 -1.88 3.75 -19.72
CA GLY A 142 -2.13 2.49 -18.99
C GLY A 142 -1.08 2.05 -17.96
N SER A 143 0.15 2.56 -17.98
CA SER A 143 1.19 2.33 -16.98
C SER A 143 1.85 3.64 -16.57
N ILE A 144 2.36 3.71 -15.35
CA ILE A 144 3.15 4.85 -14.86
C ILE A 144 4.45 4.29 -14.33
N ASP A 145 5.55 4.83 -14.83
CA ASP A 145 6.88 4.47 -14.37
C ASP A 145 7.13 5.03 -12.96
N SER A 146 7.82 4.26 -12.15
CA SER A 146 8.29 4.61 -10.81
C SER A 146 9.76 4.25 -10.71
N THR A 147 10.57 5.16 -10.21
CA THR A 147 12.00 4.93 -10.00
C THR A 147 12.23 4.45 -8.56
N THR A 148 13.05 3.42 -8.38
CA THR A 148 13.42 2.90 -7.06
C THR A 148 14.64 3.62 -6.50
N THR A 149 15.03 3.26 -5.28
CA THR A 149 16.38 3.56 -4.78
C THR A 149 17.38 2.51 -5.27
N GLU A 150 18.69 2.77 -5.13
CA GLU A 150 19.80 1.84 -5.40
C GLU A 150 19.64 0.51 -4.63
N VAL A 151 19.19 0.56 -3.37
CA VAL A 151 19.01 -0.64 -2.53
C VAL A 151 18.03 -1.64 -3.18
N ALA A 152 16.97 -1.16 -3.83
CA ALA A 152 16.04 -2.04 -4.53
C ALA A 152 16.67 -2.60 -5.82
N ALA A 153 17.55 -1.85 -6.48
CA ALA A 153 18.27 -2.32 -7.66
C ALA A 153 19.28 -3.43 -7.28
N ASP A 154 20.09 -3.20 -6.26
CA ASP A 154 21.03 -4.20 -5.73
C ASP A 154 20.29 -5.49 -5.31
N LEU A 155 19.17 -5.35 -4.59
CA LEU A 155 18.37 -6.50 -4.17
C LEU A 155 17.78 -7.25 -5.37
N TYR A 156 17.29 -6.51 -6.38
CA TYR A 156 16.74 -7.11 -7.59
C TYR A 156 17.78 -7.95 -8.31
N HIS A 157 18.95 -7.39 -8.59
CA HIS A 157 20.01 -8.08 -9.33
C HIS A 157 20.67 -9.22 -8.52
N SER A 158 20.84 -9.04 -7.21
CA SER A 158 21.53 -10.02 -6.36
C SER A 158 20.66 -11.16 -5.86
N LYS A 159 19.32 -10.96 -5.75
CA LYS A 159 18.42 -11.91 -5.09
C LYS A 159 17.15 -12.24 -5.88
N ILE A 160 16.46 -11.21 -6.41
CA ILE A 160 15.13 -11.41 -7.00
C ILE A 160 15.29 -12.04 -8.40
N LEU A 161 16.03 -11.39 -9.30
CA LEU A 161 16.24 -11.86 -10.66
C LEU A 161 16.90 -13.25 -10.73
N PRO A 162 17.94 -13.59 -9.94
CA PRO A 162 18.50 -14.94 -9.96
C PRO A 162 17.57 -16.05 -9.50
N ARG A 163 16.49 -15.72 -8.78
CA ARG A 163 15.49 -16.70 -8.34
C ARG A 163 14.54 -17.10 -9.47
N HIS A 164 14.14 -16.12 -10.28
CA HIS A 164 13.24 -16.30 -11.42
C HIS A 164 13.56 -15.23 -12.48
N ASP A 165 14.20 -15.61 -13.58
CA ASP A 165 14.78 -14.70 -14.57
C ASP A 165 13.98 -14.54 -15.87
N ALA A 166 12.92 -15.36 -16.06
CA ALA A 166 12.11 -15.24 -17.26
C ALA A 166 11.32 -13.91 -17.28
N PRO A 167 11.12 -13.30 -18.45
CA PRO A 167 10.43 -12.00 -18.57
C PRO A 167 9.03 -11.97 -17.96
N ASN A 168 8.32 -13.11 -17.96
CA ASN A 168 6.96 -13.23 -17.44
C ASN A 168 6.92 -13.71 -15.98
N ASP A 169 8.04 -13.97 -15.36
CA ASP A 169 8.09 -14.33 -13.94
C ASP A 169 7.76 -13.13 -13.06
N TYR A 170 6.95 -13.38 -12.04
CA TYR A 170 6.66 -12.38 -11.02
C TYR A 170 7.88 -12.18 -10.11
N LEU A 171 8.10 -10.94 -9.68
CA LEU A 171 9.22 -10.61 -8.82
C LEU A 171 9.19 -11.35 -7.48
N PHE A 172 7.98 -11.63 -6.98
CA PHE A 172 7.79 -12.28 -5.68
C PHE A 172 6.74 -13.38 -5.77
N PHE A 173 7.01 -14.49 -5.10
CA PHE A 173 6.10 -15.64 -4.96
C PHE A 173 5.60 -16.13 -6.33
N ASN A 174 6.56 -16.32 -7.26
CA ASN A 174 6.26 -16.64 -8.66
C ASN A 174 5.56 -17.99 -8.82
N GLU A 175 5.73 -18.92 -7.90
CA GLU A 175 5.08 -20.24 -7.88
C GLU A 175 3.55 -20.14 -7.68
N ILE A 176 3.07 -19.03 -7.04
CA ILE A 176 1.65 -18.83 -6.76
C ILE A 176 1.01 -18.05 -7.92
N LYS A 177 0.26 -18.75 -8.77
CA LYS A 177 -0.36 -18.10 -9.96
C LYS A 177 -1.59 -17.24 -9.62
N ASP A 178 -2.34 -17.58 -8.57
CA ASP A 178 -3.43 -16.73 -8.07
C ASP A 178 -2.85 -15.51 -7.31
N ARG A 179 -2.82 -14.38 -7.99
CA ARG A 179 -2.25 -13.14 -7.47
C ARG A 179 -3.13 -12.44 -6.42
N THR A 180 -4.39 -12.84 -6.28
CA THR A 180 -5.24 -12.42 -5.15
C THR A 180 -4.86 -13.20 -3.91
N TYR A 181 -4.78 -14.50 -4.02
CA TYR A 181 -4.36 -15.39 -2.93
C TYR A 181 -2.95 -15.04 -2.40
N VAL A 182 -1.98 -14.75 -3.29
CA VAL A 182 -0.63 -14.35 -2.84
C VAL A 182 -0.66 -13.07 -1.99
N GLY A 183 -1.49 -12.11 -2.34
CA GLY A 183 -1.64 -10.88 -1.55
C GLY A 183 -2.15 -11.15 -0.13
N ASP A 184 -3.11 -12.05 0.01
CA ASP A 184 -3.65 -12.47 1.32
C ASP A 184 -2.61 -13.28 2.11
N ARG A 185 -1.87 -14.18 1.43
CA ARG A 185 -0.78 -14.95 2.04
C ARG A 185 0.33 -14.03 2.59
N VAL A 186 0.82 -13.08 1.79
CA VAL A 186 1.82 -12.09 2.23
C VAL A 186 1.30 -11.25 3.40
N SER A 187 0.03 -10.85 3.37
CA SER A 187 -0.58 -10.12 4.48
C SER A 187 -0.62 -10.94 5.78
N LYS A 188 -0.89 -12.25 5.70
CA LYS A 188 -0.85 -13.16 6.85
C LYS A 188 0.58 -13.33 7.38
N MET A 189 1.56 -13.54 6.48
CA MET A 189 2.98 -13.63 6.85
C MET A 189 3.44 -12.36 7.55
N PHE A 190 3.11 -11.21 7.00
CA PHE A 190 3.44 -9.90 7.57
C PHE A 190 2.80 -9.69 8.95
N LYS A 191 1.56 -10.15 9.14
CA LYS A 191 0.88 -10.10 10.44
C LYS A 191 1.64 -10.93 11.49
N VAL A 192 2.06 -12.15 11.15
CA VAL A 192 2.88 -12.99 12.05
C VAL A 192 4.19 -12.28 12.40
N LEU A 193 4.85 -11.68 11.41
CA LEU A 193 6.09 -10.96 11.61
C LEU A 193 5.93 -9.77 12.57
N VAL A 194 4.96 -8.87 12.35
CA VAL A 194 4.77 -7.70 13.23
C VAL A 194 4.36 -8.11 14.64
N GLN A 195 3.63 -9.22 14.81
CA GLN A 195 3.31 -9.80 16.10
C GLN A 195 4.57 -10.27 16.83
N LYS A 196 5.44 -11.01 16.14
CA LYS A 196 6.71 -11.48 16.71
C LYS A 196 7.65 -10.33 17.05
N ALA A 197 7.64 -9.25 16.27
CA ALA A 197 8.43 -8.07 16.53
C ALA A 197 7.84 -7.15 17.62
N GLY A 198 6.62 -7.41 18.12
CA GLY A 198 5.91 -6.51 19.05
C GLY A 198 5.52 -5.17 18.40
N LEU A 199 5.30 -5.17 17.08
CA LEU A 199 5.03 -4.00 16.25
C LEU A 199 3.62 -4.04 15.63
N GLU A 200 2.63 -4.65 16.27
CA GLU A 200 1.28 -4.77 15.70
C GLU A 200 0.60 -3.42 15.52
N ARG A 201 0.90 -2.47 16.41
CA ARG A 201 0.26 -1.15 16.44
C ARG A 201 1.29 -0.05 16.69
N ASP A 202 1.00 1.11 16.13
CA ASP A 202 1.75 2.34 16.41
C ASP A 202 1.35 2.96 17.77
N ALA A 203 1.95 4.09 18.12
CA ALA A 203 1.66 4.83 19.36
C ALA A 203 0.21 5.35 19.45
N TYR A 204 -0.50 5.41 18.32
CA TYR A 204 -1.91 5.85 18.23
C TYR A 204 -2.89 4.66 18.14
N GLY A 205 -2.41 3.43 18.34
CA GLY A 205 -3.22 2.22 18.25
C GLY A 205 -3.59 1.79 16.83
N GLN A 206 -3.02 2.41 15.78
CA GLN A 206 -3.24 2.04 14.39
C GLN A 206 -2.46 0.77 14.04
N ALA A 207 -3.10 -0.17 13.35
CA ALA A 207 -2.46 -1.44 13.00
C ALA A 207 -1.42 -1.26 11.88
N HIS A 208 -0.21 -1.78 12.09
CA HIS A 208 0.76 -1.92 11.01
C HIS A 208 0.34 -3.00 10.03
N THR A 209 0.40 -2.67 8.76
CA THR A 209 0.06 -3.55 7.63
C THR A 209 1.13 -3.44 6.55
N THR A 210 1.05 -4.23 5.49
CA THR A 210 1.94 -4.06 4.32
C THR A 210 1.86 -2.66 3.71
N TYR A 211 0.77 -1.91 3.95
CA TYR A 211 0.67 -0.50 3.54
C TYR A 211 1.62 0.41 4.33
N SER A 212 1.94 0.05 5.57
CA SER A 212 2.91 0.77 6.41
C SER A 212 4.31 0.79 5.81
N LEU A 213 4.69 -0.24 5.03
CA LEU A 213 5.97 -0.26 4.29
C LEU A 213 6.07 0.90 3.31
N ARG A 214 4.99 1.19 2.59
CA ARG A 214 4.95 2.33 1.68
C ARG A 214 5.02 3.67 2.44
N HIS A 215 4.35 3.79 3.60
CA HIS A 215 4.45 5.02 4.41
C HIS A 215 5.87 5.20 4.94
N SER A 216 6.50 4.12 5.43
CA SER A 216 7.92 4.14 5.83
C SER A 216 8.83 4.56 4.67
N SER A 217 8.61 4.04 3.47
CA SER A 217 9.34 4.43 2.26
C SER A 217 9.31 5.94 2.03
N LEU A 218 8.12 6.55 2.11
CA LEU A 218 7.92 7.98 1.91
C LEU A 218 8.57 8.78 3.05
N CYS A 219 8.34 8.39 4.31
CA CYS A 219 8.92 9.03 5.48
C CYS A 219 10.46 8.97 5.44
N PHE A 220 11.05 7.82 5.10
CA PHE A 220 12.51 7.69 4.99
C PHE A 220 13.08 8.61 3.91
N GLN A 221 12.41 8.72 2.77
CA GLN A 221 12.86 9.63 1.72
C GLN A 221 12.75 11.10 2.14
N ILE A 222 11.67 11.48 2.83
CA ILE A 222 11.51 12.83 3.38
C ILE A 222 12.60 13.12 4.42
N LEU A 223 12.86 12.19 5.33
CA LEU A 223 13.94 12.33 6.34
C LEU A 223 15.32 12.43 5.67
N LYS A 224 15.60 11.62 4.64
CA LYS A 224 16.88 11.63 3.92
C LYS A 224 17.11 12.95 3.18
N THR A 225 16.07 13.53 2.57
CA THR A 225 16.16 14.75 1.75
C THR A 225 15.85 16.03 2.51
N GLY A 226 15.45 15.95 3.79
CA GLY A 226 14.95 17.10 4.55
C GLY A 226 13.69 17.72 3.94
N GLY A 227 12.93 16.96 3.14
CA GLY A 227 11.72 17.43 2.47
C GLY A 227 11.95 18.33 1.25
N ASN A 228 13.17 18.44 0.74
CA ASN A 228 13.53 19.39 -0.33
C ASN A 228 12.88 19.08 -1.69
N ASP A 229 12.47 17.83 -1.97
CA ASP A 229 11.83 17.44 -3.23
C ASP A 229 10.53 16.66 -3.00
N LEU A 230 9.57 17.27 -2.32
CA LEU A 230 8.25 16.68 -2.11
C LEU A 230 7.48 16.49 -3.43
N PHE A 231 7.67 17.38 -4.42
CA PHE A 231 7.00 17.26 -5.71
C PHE A 231 7.50 16.05 -6.50
N GLY A 232 8.82 15.90 -6.63
CA GLY A 232 9.44 14.74 -7.29
C GLY A 232 9.05 13.43 -6.59
N LEU A 233 9.10 13.40 -5.25
CA LEU A 233 8.67 12.24 -4.46
C LEU A 233 7.18 11.92 -4.68
N ALA A 234 6.30 12.92 -4.65
CA ALA A 234 4.87 12.74 -4.89
C ALA A 234 4.60 12.15 -6.29
N LYS A 235 5.26 12.70 -7.31
CA LYS A 235 5.16 12.23 -8.69
C LYS A 235 5.66 10.77 -8.82
N ASN A 236 6.85 10.48 -8.29
CA ASN A 236 7.44 9.14 -8.30
C ASN A 236 6.58 8.13 -7.55
N ALA A 237 6.09 8.49 -6.36
CA ALA A 237 5.21 7.65 -5.57
C ALA A 237 3.74 7.63 -6.08
N ARG A 238 3.41 8.37 -7.15
CA ARG A 238 2.06 8.43 -7.72
C ARG A 238 1.00 8.87 -6.70
N THR A 239 1.33 9.90 -5.92
CA THR A 239 0.47 10.51 -4.91
C THR A 239 0.45 12.03 -5.10
N SER A 240 -0.28 12.77 -4.29
CA SER A 240 -0.22 14.23 -4.27
C SER A 240 0.71 14.73 -3.15
N VAL A 241 1.27 15.94 -3.30
CA VAL A 241 2.07 16.57 -2.25
C VAL A 241 1.26 16.70 -0.96
N LEU A 242 -0.02 17.10 -1.03
CA LEU A 242 -0.94 17.17 0.11
C LEU A 242 -1.08 15.86 0.90
N MET A 243 -0.77 14.72 0.29
CA MET A 243 -0.80 13.40 0.96
C MET A 243 0.55 13.04 1.59
N LEU A 244 1.59 13.85 1.38
CA LEU A 244 2.92 13.72 1.98
C LEU A 244 3.09 14.68 3.18
N GLU A 245 2.35 15.79 3.20
CA GLU A 245 2.23 16.71 4.32
C GLU A 245 1.39 16.12 5.47
#